data_e215dffc41639a41de84aada16633c7c
#
_entry.id   e215dffc41639a41de84aada16633c7c
#
_cell.length_a   1.000
_cell.length_b   1.000
_cell.length_c   1.000
_cell.angle_alpha   90.00
_cell.angle_beta   90.00
_cell.angle_gamma   90.00
#
_symmetry.space_group_name_H-M   'P 1'
#
loop_
_entity.id
_entity.type
_entity.pdbx_description
1 polymer ?
#
loop_
_entity_poly.entity_id
_entity_poly.type
_entity_poly.pdbx_seq_one_letter_code
_entity_poly.pdbx_strand_id
1 'polypeptide(L)'
;MLAIDSSRNGRALVIGWLIVAGTNLVLMYSAVDESIPADLIWASFALVYGLVTWPRLITNLLFWGMTVATGVPMIMHVPTGTTVLSQMWQIIWTGVLVYLLIWHVNRQRGAQRQVLELGEAERSRAARQELTTRFGSHEIRTRLTVARGFVEIIRDSANDERTRGDAQLVVVELDKAAMLNSRLLTLVQVELHRPPAPVEFFLDDLVETVLHRWVPTAERAWSCDTLAGVMFGNQDRLEAALDCLVENAVKFTDDGDAIGIGAHIDGDEVVLSVSDSGIGIPKDEISGVFDTFHTGSVARDRAGSGLGLAIVAAIVAAQHGSVEVASVVGSGTRFTIRCPAFGPVPGTDLGVAYDTPETGQAESLINHSAGEAVRLLG
;
A
#
# COMPACT_ATOMS: atom_id res chain seq x y z
N MET A 1 -36.95 -7.93 -5.53
CA MET A 1 -36.58 -9.34 -5.75
C MET A 1 -36.30 -9.95 -4.38
N LEU A 2 -37.17 -10.88 -3.93
CA LEU A 2 -37.23 -11.46 -2.58
C LEU A 2 -36.15 -12.56 -2.48
N ALA A 3 -34.92 -12.21 -2.17
CA ALA A 3 -33.90 -13.21 -1.92
C ALA A 3 -33.71 -13.35 -0.39
N ILE A 4 -34.34 -14.36 0.17
CA ILE A 4 -33.87 -15.01 1.39
C ILE A 4 -32.51 -15.59 1.04
N ASP A 5 -31.52 -15.42 1.94
CA ASP A 5 -30.18 -15.97 1.76
C ASP A 5 -30.23 -17.31 1.02
N SER A 6 -29.72 -17.33 -0.22
CA SER A 6 -29.82 -18.48 -1.12
C SER A 6 -28.83 -19.60 -0.73
N SER A 7 -28.07 -19.43 0.35
CA SER A 7 -27.21 -20.47 0.86
C SER A 7 -28.04 -21.67 1.34
N ARG A 8 -27.53 -22.88 1.08
CA ARG A 8 -28.17 -24.13 1.50
C ARG A 8 -28.41 -24.15 3.01
N ASN A 9 -27.50 -23.55 3.78
CA ASN A 9 -27.57 -23.46 5.23
C ASN A 9 -28.62 -22.44 5.72
N GLY A 10 -28.77 -21.31 5.05
CA GLY A 10 -29.78 -20.30 5.40
C GLY A 10 -31.22 -20.83 5.23
N ARG A 11 -31.48 -21.57 4.14
CA ARG A 11 -32.79 -22.23 3.91
C ARG A 11 -33.08 -23.29 4.97
N ALA A 12 -32.10 -24.11 5.34
CA ALA A 12 -32.27 -25.13 6.37
C ALA A 12 -32.59 -24.51 7.74
N LEU A 13 -31.94 -23.39 8.11
CA LEU A 13 -32.24 -22.66 9.35
C LEU A 13 -33.63 -22.09 9.39
N VAL A 14 -34.12 -21.51 8.28
CA VAL A 14 -35.52 -20.99 8.17
C VAL A 14 -36.52 -22.10 8.28
N ILE A 15 -36.31 -23.23 7.61
CA ILE A 15 -37.21 -24.39 7.68
C ILE A 15 -37.23 -24.97 9.10
N GLY A 16 -36.08 -25.15 9.73
CA GLY A 16 -35.96 -25.60 11.11
C GLY A 16 -36.68 -24.67 12.08
N TRP A 17 -36.55 -23.36 11.92
CA TRP A 17 -37.29 -22.37 12.72
C TRP A 17 -38.82 -22.48 12.50
N LEU A 18 -39.29 -22.61 11.27
CA LEU A 18 -40.72 -22.76 10.99
C LEU A 18 -41.31 -23.99 11.69
N ILE A 19 -40.57 -25.10 11.72
CA ILE A 19 -40.99 -26.32 12.46
C ILE A 19 -41.09 -26.03 13.96
N VAL A 20 -40.04 -25.42 14.55
CA VAL A 20 -40.02 -25.06 15.99
C VAL A 20 -41.14 -24.09 16.32
N ALA A 21 -41.33 -23.04 15.53
CA ALA A 21 -42.40 -22.05 15.73
C ALA A 21 -43.79 -22.68 15.63
N GLY A 22 -44.02 -23.52 14.60
CA GLY A 22 -45.28 -24.24 14.40
C GLY A 22 -45.58 -25.21 15.52
N THR A 23 -44.60 -25.98 16.00
CA THR A 23 -44.75 -26.89 17.14
C THR A 23 -45.10 -26.14 18.42
N ASN A 24 -44.41 -25.04 18.71
CA ASN A 24 -44.70 -24.23 19.90
C ASN A 24 -46.04 -23.53 19.80
N LEU A 25 -46.48 -23.12 18.61
CA LEU A 25 -47.82 -22.57 18.40
C LEU A 25 -48.92 -23.59 18.73
N VAL A 26 -48.76 -24.86 18.33
CA VAL A 26 -49.69 -25.95 18.67
C VAL A 26 -49.66 -26.22 20.18
N LEU A 27 -48.48 -26.21 20.81
CA LEU A 27 -48.33 -26.41 22.24
C LEU A 27 -49.05 -25.32 23.07
N MET A 28 -49.11 -24.08 22.57
CA MET A 28 -49.86 -22.99 23.24
C MET A 28 -51.37 -23.31 23.42
N TYR A 29 -51.96 -24.11 22.55
CA TYR A 29 -53.36 -24.53 22.68
C TYR A 29 -53.60 -25.71 23.62
N SER A 30 -52.52 -26.41 24.02
CA SER A 30 -52.61 -27.64 24.84
C SER A 30 -51.89 -27.54 26.19
N ALA A 31 -51.08 -26.52 26.42
CA ALA A 31 -50.25 -26.36 27.61
C ALA A 31 -51.04 -25.68 28.74
N VAL A 32 -50.64 -26.05 29.99
CA VAL A 32 -51.15 -25.42 31.23
C VAL A 32 -50.59 -24.01 31.39
N ASP A 33 -49.39 -23.75 30.83
CA ASP A 33 -48.73 -22.44 30.80
C ASP A 33 -48.37 -22.09 29.36
N GLU A 34 -49.01 -21.10 28.80
CA GLU A 34 -48.89 -20.66 27.42
C GLU A 34 -47.69 -19.72 27.22
N SER A 35 -47.10 -19.17 28.30
CA SER A 35 -46.00 -18.21 28.22
C SER A 35 -44.73 -18.84 27.72
N ILE A 36 -44.39 -20.05 28.14
CA ILE A 36 -43.17 -20.76 27.76
C ILE A 36 -43.08 -21.02 26.25
N PRO A 37 -44.12 -21.61 25.58
CA PRO A 37 -44.09 -21.77 24.13
C PRO A 37 -44.03 -20.45 23.36
N ALA A 38 -44.68 -19.39 23.84
CA ALA A 38 -44.63 -18.07 23.24
C ALA A 38 -43.22 -17.50 23.27
N ASP A 39 -42.54 -17.54 24.42
CA ASP A 39 -41.15 -17.06 24.58
C ASP A 39 -40.19 -17.83 23.70
N LEU A 40 -40.35 -19.14 23.54
CA LEU A 40 -39.53 -19.96 22.66
C LEU A 40 -39.69 -19.58 21.17
N ILE A 41 -40.90 -19.21 20.74
CA ILE A 41 -41.12 -18.70 19.36
C ILE A 41 -40.35 -17.41 19.16
N TRP A 42 -40.43 -16.44 20.07
CA TRP A 42 -39.76 -15.15 19.97
C TRP A 42 -38.23 -15.25 20.09
N ALA A 43 -37.72 -16.06 21.01
CA ALA A 43 -36.30 -16.29 21.18
C ALA A 43 -35.68 -16.96 19.95
N SER A 44 -36.34 -18.00 19.41
CA SER A 44 -35.88 -18.68 18.19
C SER A 44 -35.91 -17.78 16.96
N PHE A 45 -36.94 -16.92 16.83
CA PHE A 45 -37.00 -15.92 15.78
C PHE A 45 -35.83 -14.92 15.87
N ALA A 46 -35.57 -14.39 17.06
CA ALA A 46 -34.47 -13.46 17.27
C ALA A 46 -33.10 -14.06 16.87
N LEU A 47 -32.88 -15.34 17.24
CA LEU A 47 -31.66 -16.06 16.89
C LEU A 47 -31.51 -16.23 15.37
N VAL A 48 -32.56 -16.73 14.69
CA VAL A 48 -32.53 -16.96 13.24
C VAL A 48 -32.46 -15.64 12.46
N TYR A 49 -33.10 -14.58 12.95
CA TYR A 49 -33.00 -13.24 12.36
C TYR A 49 -31.59 -12.69 12.38
N GLY A 50 -30.82 -12.95 13.44
CA GLY A 50 -29.41 -12.56 13.52
C GLY A 50 -28.52 -13.29 12.50
N LEU A 51 -28.84 -14.54 12.17
CA LEU A 51 -28.02 -15.41 11.31
C LEU A 51 -28.38 -15.33 9.83
N VAL A 52 -29.64 -15.00 9.48
CA VAL A 52 -30.13 -15.00 8.10
C VAL A 52 -30.52 -13.60 7.66
N THR A 53 -30.30 -13.27 6.39
CA THR A 53 -30.74 -11.98 5.83
C THR A 53 -32.19 -12.07 5.35
N TRP A 54 -33.03 -11.22 5.91
CA TRP A 54 -34.47 -11.16 5.59
C TRP A 54 -34.82 -9.86 4.85
N PRO A 55 -35.64 -9.91 3.79
CA PRO A 55 -36.23 -8.73 3.20
C PRO A 55 -37.14 -8.01 4.23
N ARG A 56 -37.08 -6.68 4.26
CA ARG A 56 -37.88 -5.86 5.21
C ARG A 56 -39.34 -6.21 5.25
N LEU A 57 -39.94 -6.51 4.09
CA LEU A 57 -41.36 -6.86 3.96
C LEU A 57 -41.65 -8.18 4.66
N ILE A 58 -40.85 -9.22 4.47
CA ILE A 58 -40.98 -10.52 5.12
C ILE A 58 -40.78 -10.38 6.63
N THR A 59 -39.77 -9.62 7.07
CA THR A 59 -39.53 -9.35 8.49
C THR A 59 -40.75 -8.73 9.16
N ASN A 60 -41.36 -7.71 8.55
CA ASN A 60 -42.55 -7.05 9.10
C ASN A 60 -43.74 -7.98 9.13
N LEU A 61 -43.98 -8.76 8.06
CA LEU A 61 -45.07 -9.74 8.02
C LEU A 61 -44.92 -10.82 9.09
N LEU A 62 -43.72 -11.34 9.27
CA LEU A 62 -43.42 -12.34 10.30
C LEU A 62 -43.58 -11.75 11.69
N PHE A 63 -43.04 -10.56 11.94
CA PHE A 63 -43.15 -9.87 13.23
C PHE A 63 -44.61 -9.67 13.64
N TRP A 64 -45.43 -9.07 12.78
CA TRP A 64 -46.85 -8.83 13.07
C TRP A 64 -47.64 -10.14 13.09
N GLY A 65 -47.37 -11.09 12.19
CA GLY A 65 -48.00 -12.40 12.19
C GLY A 65 -47.74 -13.16 13.49
N MET A 66 -46.52 -13.17 13.98
CA MET A 66 -46.17 -13.78 15.27
C MET A 66 -46.83 -13.05 16.44
N THR A 67 -46.85 -11.73 16.44
CA THR A 67 -47.51 -10.93 17.48
C THR A 67 -49.01 -11.33 17.60
N VAL A 68 -49.71 -11.48 16.47
CA VAL A 68 -51.08 -11.91 16.44
C VAL A 68 -51.22 -13.38 16.85
N ALA A 69 -50.37 -14.27 16.30
CA ALA A 69 -50.43 -15.71 16.55
C ALA A 69 -50.15 -16.08 18.02
N THR A 70 -49.28 -15.33 18.70
CA THR A 70 -48.96 -15.55 20.12
C THR A 70 -49.91 -14.77 21.04
N GLY A 71 -50.37 -13.61 20.63
CA GLY A 71 -51.23 -12.74 21.46
C GLY A 71 -52.71 -13.23 21.55
N VAL A 72 -53.30 -13.72 20.42
CA VAL A 72 -54.70 -14.16 20.41
C VAL A 72 -54.94 -15.34 21.35
N PRO A 73 -54.17 -16.43 21.34
CA PRO A 73 -54.37 -17.53 22.30
C PRO A 73 -54.28 -17.07 23.75
N MET A 74 -53.26 -16.24 24.07
CA MET A 74 -53.08 -15.72 25.44
C MET A 74 -54.27 -14.88 25.92
N ILE A 75 -54.95 -14.18 25.04
CA ILE A 75 -56.15 -13.40 25.40
C ILE A 75 -57.40 -14.33 25.54
N MET A 76 -57.49 -15.35 24.69
CA MET A 76 -58.70 -16.24 24.67
C MET A 76 -58.74 -17.22 25.85
N HIS A 77 -57.59 -17.62 26.40
CA HIS A 77 -57.50 -18.59 27.48
C HIS A 77 -57.38 -17.95 28.86
N VAL A 78 -57.68 -16.68 29.02
CA VAL A 78 -57.63 -16.01 30.30
C VAL A 78 -58.76 -16.52 31.23
N PRO A 79 -58.45 -17.30 32.25
CA PRO A 79 -59.40 -17.54 33.34
C PRO A 79 -59.53 -16.22 34.14
N THR A 80 -60.73 -15.85 34.48
CA THR A 80 -61.08 -14.64 35.21
C THR A 80 -60.24 -14.45 36.48
N GLY A 81 -59.12 -13.70 36.42
CA GLY A 81 -58.27 -13.41 37.59
C GLY A 81 -57.07 -12.51 37.24
N THR A 82 -56.35 -12.08 38.27
CA THR A 82 -55.25 -11.06 38.25
C THR A 82 -54.01 -11.35 37.38
N THR A 83 -53.99 -12.50 36.71
CA THR A 83 -52.87 -12.96 35.86
C THR A 83 -52.84 -12.28 34.47
N VAL A 84 -53.92 -11.68 34.01
CA VAL A 84 -54.10 -11.07 32.67
C VAL A 84 -53.09 -9.92 32.45
N LEU A 85 -52.91 -9.04 33.43
CA LEU A 85 -52.08 -7.85 33.24
C LEU A 85 -50.61 -8.22 33.15
N SER A 86 -50.11 -9.19 33.91
CA SER A 86 -48.70 -9.59 33.85
C SER A 86 -48.33 -10.27 32.53
N GLN A 87 -49.19 -11.08 31.95
CA GLN A 87 -49.00 -11.73 30.66
C GLN A 87 -49.06 -10.72 29.50
N MET A 88 -49.94 -9.73 29.55
CA MET A 88 -49.96 -8.65 28.53
C MET A 88 -48.64 -7.83 28.54
N TRP A 89 -48.11 -7.53 29.72
CA TRP A 89 -46.83 -6.83 29.82
C TRP A 89 -45.67 -7.65 29.21
N GLN A 90 -45.67 -8.97 29.39
CA GLN A 90 -44.62 -9.85 28.83
C GLN A 90 -44.64 -9.81 27.29
N ILE A 91 -45.80 -9.88 26.63
CA ILE A 91 -45.92 -9.77 25.16
C ILE A 91 -45.40 -8.44 24.68
N ILE A 92 -45.75 -7.32 25.33
CA ILE A 92 -45.34 -5.98 24.94
C ILE A 92 -43.79 -5.87 25.04
N TRP A 93 -43.22 -6.29 26.20
CA TRP A 93 -41.78 -6.20 26.40
C TRP A 93 -40.96 -7.09 25.45
N THR A 94 -41.45 -8.32 25.19
CA THR A 94 -40.82 -9.22 24.22
C THR A 94 -40.86 -8.65 22.82
N GLY A 95 -41.99 -8.09 22.41
CA GLY A 95 -42.13 -7.40 21.12
C GLY A 95 -41.21 -6.21 20.98
N VAL A 96 -41.11 -5.36 22.02
CA VAL A 96 -40.17 -4.20 22.03
C VAL A 96 -38.73 -4.67 21.92
N LEU A 97 -38.35 -5.70 22.66
CA LEU A 97 -36.96 -6.21 22.70
C LEU A 97 -36.57 -6.79 21.34
N VAL A 98 -37.44 -7.57 20.71
CA VAL A 98 -37.22 -8.14 19.38
C VAL A 98 -37.18 -7.02 18.33
N TYR A 99 -38.07 -6.02 18.42
CA TYR A 99 -38.03 -4.85 17.52
C TYR A 99 -36.69 -4.08 17.63
N LEU A 100 -36.20 -3.85 18.85
CA LEU A 100 -34.90 -3.22 19.09
C LEU A 100 -33.76 -4.06 18.52
N LEU A 101 -33.81 -5.38 18.66
CA LEU A 101 -32.85 -6.28 18.07
C LEU A 101 -32.85 -6.19 16.54
N ILE A 102 -34.03 -6.23 15.92
CA ILE A 102 -34.19 -6.07 14.47
C ILE A 102 -33.61 -4.73 14.00
N TRP A 103 -33.92 -3.66 14.71
CA TRP A 103 -33.41 -2.31 14.41
C TRP A 103 -31.88 -2.27 14.55
N HIS A 104 -31.32 -2.84 15.64
CA HIS A 104 -29.88 -2.86 15.88
C HIS A 104 -29.12 -3.64 14.81
N VAL A 105 -29.59 -4.85 14.48
CA VAL A 105 -29.00 -5.70 13.43
C VAL A 105 -29.05 -5.01 12.07
N ASN A 106 -30.17 -4.38 11.72
CA ASN A 106 -30.31 -3.66 10.45
C ASN A 106 -29.37 -2.44 10.39
N ARG A 107 -29.20 -1.73 11.51
CA ARG A 107 -28.27 -0.59 11.61
C ARG A 107 -26.83 -1.05 11.42
N GLN A 108 -26.40 -2.12 12.07
CA GLN A 108 -25.06 -2.68 11.90
C GLN A 108 -24.80 -3.15 10.47
N ARG A 109 -25.75 -3.87 9.86
CA ARG A 109 -25.64 -4.31 8.47
C ARG A 109 -25.58 -3.13 7.49
N GLY A 110 -26.29 -2.04 7.78
CA GLY A 110 -26.23 -0.81 6.98
C GLY A 110 -24.84 -0.18 7.05
N ALA A 111 -24.29 -0.05 8.24
CA ALA A 111 -22.95 0.51 8.44
C ALA A 111 -21.85 -0.34 7.75
N GLN A 112 -21.92 -1.67 7.87
CA GLN A 112 -20.97 -2.56 7.20
C GLN A 112 -21.03 -2.45 5.67
N ARG A 113 -22.23 -2.32 5.09
CA ARG A 113 -22.40 -2.14 3.63
C ARG A 113 -21.79 -0.81 3.17
N GLN A 114 -21.99 0.26 3.91
CA GLN A 114 -21.38 1.56 3.59
C GLN A 114 -19.86 1.50 3.59
N VAL A 115 -19.26 0.82 4.57
CA VAL A 115 -17.80 0.64 4.63
C VAL A 115 -17.29 -0.16 3.42
N LEU A 116 -17.99 -1.22 3.04
CA LEU A 116 -17.62 -2.03 1.86
C LEU A 116 -17.77 -1.22 0.56
N GLU A 117 -18.87 -0.50 0.38
CA GLU A 117 -19.12 0.36 -0.80
C GLU A 117 -18.07 1.48 -0.93
N LEU A 118 -17.70 2.11 0.19
CA LEU A 118 -16.64 3.12 0.23
C LEU A 118 -15.28 2.50 -0.15
N GLY A 119 -14.96 1.34 0.41
CA GLY A 119 -13.73 0.63 0.08
C GLY A 119 -13.65 0.18 -1.39
N GLU A 120 -14.77 -0.26 -1.98
CA GLU A 120 -14.83 -0.59 -3.42
C GLU A 120 -14.73 0.67 -4.31
N ALA A 121 -15.35 1.77 -3.89
CA ALA A 121 -15.27 3.04 -4.61
C ALA A 121 -13.84 3.62 -4.57
N GLU A 122 -13.15 3.53 -3.44
CA GLU A 122 -11.74 3.94 -3.31
C GLU A 122 -10.83 3.06 -4.17
N ARG A 123 -10.98 1.74 -4.11
CA ARG A 123 -10.22 0.81 -4.98
C ARG A 123 -10.43 1.08 -6.45
N SER A 124 -11.67 1.34 -6.87
CA SER A 124 -11.98 1.62 -8.27
C SER A 124 -11.51 3.00 -8.72
N ARG A 125 -11.39 3.98 -7.81
CA ARG A 125 -10.75 5.28 -8.09
C ARG A 125 -9.25 5.11 -8.24
N ALA A 126 -8.59 4.42 -7.31
CA ALA A 126 -7.16 4.13 -7.37
C ALA A 126 -6.79 3.37 -8.66
N ALA A 127 -7.54 2.32 -9.01
CA ALA A 127 -7.30 1.55 -10.22
C ALA A 127 -7.48 2.39 -11.51
N ARG A 128 -8.47 3.29 -11.55
CA ARG A 128 -8.66 4.21 -12.70
C ARG A 128 -7.55 5.24 -12.80
N GLN A 129 -7.10 5.77 -11.68
CA GLN A 129 -6.01 6.72 -11.61
C GLN A 129 -4.69 6.09 -12.06
N GLU A 130 -4.44 4.84 -11.64
CA GLU A 130 -3.32 4.02 -12.09
C GLU A 130 -3.32 3.82 -13.62
N LEU A 131 -4.45 3.36 -14.17
CA LEU A 131 -4.57 3.17 -15.62
C LEU A 131 -4.32 4.47 -16.38
N THR A 132 -4.91 5.58 -15.94
CA THR A 132 -4.74 6.88 -16.60
C THR A 132 -3.29 7.35 -16.58
N THR A 133 -2.61 7.19 -15.44
CA THR A 133 -1.20 7.56 -15.30
C THR A 133 -0.30 6.67 -16.14
N ARG A 134 -0.51 5.35 -16.13
CA ARG A 134 0.30 4.39 -16.89
C ARG A 134 0.11 4.54 -18.40
N PHE A 135 -1.13 4.67 -18.89
CA PHE A 135 -1.41 4.86 -20.32
C PHE A 135 -0.97 6.24 -20.83
N GLY A 136 -1.28 7.32 -20.07
CA GLY A 136 -0.88 8.67 -20.45
C GLY A 136 0.62 8.80 -20.63
N SER A 137 1.37 8.12 -19.81
CA SER A 137 2.83 8.19 -19.83
C SER A 137 3.49 7.36 -20.93
N HIS A 138 2.95 6.20 -21.22
CA HIS A 138 3.40 5.41 -22.37
C HIS A 138 3.14 6.19 -23.68
N GLU A 139 1.99 6.81 -23.78
CA GLU A 139 1.62 7.65 -24.93
C GLU A 139 2.58 8.85 -25.07
N ILE A 140 2.87 9.57 -23.99
CA ILE A 140 3.81 10.70 -24.02
C ILE A 140 5.21 10.23 -24.42
N ARG A 141 5.71 9.13 -23.83
CA ARG A 141 7.03 8.58 -24.18
C ARG A 141 7.10 8.22 -25.67
N THR A 142 6.07 7.54 -26.19
CA THR A 142 5.99 7.17 -27.61
C THR A 142 6.02 8.41 -28.51
N ARG A 143 5.25 9.46 -28.18
CA ARG A 143 5.23 10.71 -28.95
C ARG A 143 6.57 11.44 -28.90
N LEU A 144 7.23 11.51 -27.76
CA LEU A 144 8.57 12.10 -27.62
C LEU A 144 9.60 11.33 -28.44
N THR A 145 9.56 9.98 -28.41
CA THR A 145 10.46 9.14 -29.23
C THR A 145 10.26 9.36 -30.71
N VAL A 146 9.01 9.45 -31.16
CA VAL A 146 8.70 9.73 -32.58
C VAL A 146 9.17 11.14 -32.98
N ALA A 147 8.89 12.15 -32.14
CA ALA A 147 9.36 13.52 -32.39
C ALA A 147 10.89 13.60 -32.48
N ARG A 148 11.59 12.94 -31.56
CA ARG A 148 13.04 12.81 -31.55
C ARG A 148 13.55 12.22 -32.88
N GLY A 149 12.96 11.08 -33.31
CA GLY A 149 13.36 10.44 -34.58
C GLY A 149 13.22 11.35 -35.79
N PHE A 150 12.14 12.14 -35.87
CA PHE A 150 12.00 13.13 -36.96
C PHE A 150 13.06 14.22 -36.88
N VAL A 151 13.38 14.72 -35.69
CA VAL A 151 14.40 15.76 -35.53
C VAL A 151 15.82 15.22 -35.86
N GLU A 152 16.09 13.96 -35.49
CA GLU A 152 17.35 13.28 -35.86
C GLU A 152 17.48 13.15 -37.39
N ILE A 153 16.40 12.80 -38.11
CA ILE A 153 16.39 12.77 -39.58
C ILE A 153 16.67 14.16 -40.17
N ILE A 154 16.06 15.22 -39.61
CA ILE A 154 16.31 16.60 -40.02
C ILE A 154 17.78 16.97 -39.79
N ARG A 155 18.34 16.68 -38.60
CA ARG A 155 19.74 16.93 -38.28
C ARG A 155 20.68 16.23 -39.25
N ASP A 156 20.43 14.95 -39.53
CA ASP A 156 21.33 14.13 -40.37
C ASP A 156 21.20 14.48 -41.86
N SER A 157 20.05 15.01 -42.31
CA SER A 157 19.82 15.47 -43.66
C SER A 157 20.12 16.95 -43.90
N ALA A 158 20.45 17.72 -42.83
CA ALA A 158 20.73 19.15 -42.95
C ALA A 158 22.00 19.43 -43.73
N ASN A 159 21.89 20.32 -44.76
CA ASN A 159 23.00 20.74 -45.61
C ASN A 159 23.80 21.90 -45.01
N ASP A 160 23.26 22.62 -44.05
CA ASP A 160 23.90 23.74 -43.38
C ASP A 160 24.10 23.45 -41.87
N GLU A 161 25.19 24.04 -41.33
CA GLU A 161 25.61 23.82 -39.92
C GLU A 161 24.63 24.43 -38.92
N ARG A 162 23.93 25.50 -39.28
CA ARG A 162 22.97 26.16 -38.40
C ARG A 162 21.74 25.26 -38.19
N THR A 163 21.15 24.72 -39.24
CA THR A 163 20.02 23.79 -39.14
C THR A 163 20.41 22.53 -38.37
N ARG A 164 21.65 22.01 -38.56
CA ARG A 164 22.17 20.88 -37.83
C ARG A 164 22.29 21.20 -36.34
N GLY A 165 22.81 22.37 -35.99
CA GLY A 165 22.93 22.85 -34.62
C GLY A 165 21.58 23.04 -33.94
N ASP A 166 20.64 23.70 -34.63
CA ASP A 166 19.28 23.91 -34.12
C ASP A 166 18.56 22.57 -33.86
N ALA A 167 18.66 21.62 -34.81
CA ALA A 167 18.11 20.28 -34.64
C ALA A 167 18.73 19.53 -33.42
N GLN A 168 20.04 19.64 -33.24
CA GLN A 168 20.72 19.05 -32.09
C GLN A 168 20.20 19.61 -30.75
N LEU A 169 19.95 20.93 -30.67
CA LEU A 169 19.35 21.55 -29.50
C LEU A 169 17.95 21.00 -29.21
N VAL A 170 17.12 20.81 -30.24
CA VAL A 170 15.79 20.24 -30.09
C VAL A 170 15.86 18.77 -29.61
N VAL A 171 16.80 17.96 -30.10
CA VAL A 171 17.02 16.59 -29.60
C VAL A 171 17.30 16.60 -28.10
N VAL A 172 18.21 17.47 -27.64
CA VAL A 172 18.54 17.61 -26.22
C VAL A 172 17.32 17.99 -25.38
N GLU A 173 16.47 18.90 -25.86
CA GLU A 173 15.26 19.30 -25.15
C GLU A 173 14.20 18.17 -25.11
N LEU A 174 14.08 17.38 -26.19
CA LEU A 174 13.21 16.20 -26.21
C LEU A 174 13.69 15.11 -25.24
N ASP A 175 15.00 14.89 -25.12
CA ASP A 175 15.57 13.95 -24.17
C ASP A 175 15.33 14.40 -22.71
N LYS A 176 15.48 15.70 -22.42
CA LYS A 176 15.11 16.26 -21.10
C LYS A 176 13.62 16.07 -20.81
N ALA A 177 12.74 16.33 -21.77
CA ALA A 177 11.30 16.13 -21.59
C ALA A 177 10.92 14.66 -21.36
N ALA A 178 11.58 13.72 -22.05
CA ALA A 178 11.39 12.29 -21.84
C ALA A 178 11.84 11.84 -20.43
N MET A 179 12.98 12.36 -19.98
CA MET A 179 13.50 12.11 -18.64
C MET A 179 12.56 12.67 -17.57
N LEU A 180 12.09 13.90 -17.71
CA LEU A 180 11.12 14.53 -16.81
C LEU A 180 9.84 13.70 -16.69
N ASN A 181 9.28 13.29 -17.84
CA ASN A 181 8.09 12.45 -17.87
C ASN A 181 8.32 11.11 -17.15
N SER A 182 9.48 10.47 -17.35
CA SER A 182 9.83 9.22 -16.67
C SER A 182 9.92 9.40 -15.14
N ARG A 183 10.54 10.50 -14.68
CA ARG A 183 10.69 10.81 -13.24
C ARG A 183 9.36 11.13 -12.57
N LEU A 184 8.50 11.92 -13.23
CA LEU A 184 7.14 12.19 -12.72
C LEU A 184 6.36 10.89 -12.54
N LEU A 185 6.51 9.95 -13.47
CA LEU A 185 5.89 8.64 -13.37
C LEU A 185 6.39 7.82 -12.19
N THR A 186 7.69 7.77 -12.00
CA THR A 186 8.30 7.07 -10.87
C THR A 186 7.76 7.64 -9.56
N LEU A 187 7.69 8.97 -9.42
CA LEU A 187 7.14 9.62 -8.24
C LEU A 187 5.68 9.23 -8.01
N VAL A 188 4.83 9.36 -9.03
CA VAL A 188 3.41 8.98 -8.96
C VAL A 188 3.23 7.49 -8.65
N GLN A 189 4.05 6.62 -9.23
CA GLN A 189 4.01 5.18 -8.95
C GLN A 189 4.41 4.85 -7.52
N VAL A 190 5.40 5.53 -6.98
CA VAL A 190 5.83 5.35 -5.58
C VAL A 190 4.74 5.80 -4.61
N GLU A 191 4.09 6.94 -4.87
CA GLU A 191 3.04 7.49 -4.01
C GLU A 191 1.73 6.71 -4.08
N LEU A 192 1.32 6.27 -5.27
CA LEU A 192 0.01 5.64 -5.48
C LEU A 192 0.01 4.12 -5.31
N HIS A 193 1.15 3.46 -5.44
CA HIS A 193 1.21 2.01 -5.47
C HIS A 193 1.78 1.44 -4.19
N ARG A 194 1.06 0.46 -3.65
CA ARG A 194 1.63 -0.44 -2.65
C ARG A 194 2.89 -1.07 -3.28
N PRO A 195 4.06 -1.02 -2.59
CA PRO A 195 5.25 -1.66 -3.11
C PRO A 195 4.96 -3.13 -3.47
N PRO A 196 5.56 -3.68 -4.53
CA PRO A 196 5.54 -5.12 -4.75
C PRO A 196 6.00 -5.84 -3.49
N ALA A 197 5.65 -7.12 -3.36
CA ALA A 197 6.05 -7.89 -2.19
C ALA A 197 7.58 -7.76 -2.01
N PRO A 198 8.05 -7.45 -0.78
CA PRO A 198 9.47 -7.33 -0.51
C PRO A 198 10.14 -8.69 -0.79
N VAL A 199 11.36 -8.65 -1.33
CA VAL A 199 12.19 -9.81 -1.61
C VAL A 199 13.49 -9.71 -0.84
N GLU A 200 14.11 -10.86 -0.61
CA GLU A 200 15.46 -10.94 -0.04
C GLU A 200 16.49 -10.66 -1.13
N PHE A 201 17.46 -9.81 -0.86
CA PHE A 201 18.56 -9.51 -1.78
C PHE A 201 19.82 -9.09 -1.02
N PHE A 202 20.98 -9.23 -1.68
CA PHE A 202 22.27 -8.84 -1.13
C PHE A 202 22.56 -7.37 -1.40
N LEU A 203 23.07 -6.67 -0.38
CA LEU A 203 23.45 -5.26 -0.50
C LEU A 203 24.62 -5.04 -1.46
N ASP A 204 25.53 -5.99 -1.50
CA ASP A 204 26.69 -5.95 -2.40
C ASP A 204 26.24 -5.99 -3.87
N ASP A 205 25.30 -6.87 -4.23
CA ASP A 205 24.75 -6.97 -5.58
C ASP A 205 24.05 -5.67 -6.00
N LEU A 206 23.32 -5.04 -5.08
CA LEU A 206 22.65 -3.75 -5.32
C LEU A 206 23.69 -2.66 -5.67
N VAL A 207 24.73 -2.52 -4.84
CA VAL A 207 25.76 -1.50 -5.03
C VAL A 207 26.60 -1.77 -6.27
N GLU A 208 26.98 -3.03 -6.51
CA GLU A 208 27.73 -3.45 -7.69
C GLU A 208 26.97 -3.13 -8.98
N THR A 209 25.67 -3.41 -9.02
CA THR A 209 24.80 -3.08 -10.16
C THR A 209 24.81 -1.58 -10.47
N VAL A 210 24.73 -0.73 -9.45
CA VAL A 210 24.77 0.73 -9.61
C VAL A 210 26.16 1.18 -10.09
N LEU A 211 27.23 0.67 -9.48
CA LEU A 211 28.58 1.00 -9.89
C LEU A 211 28.89 0.60 -11.34
N HIS A 212 28.52 -0.62 -11.75
CA HIS A 212 28.70 -1.06 -13.13
C HIS A 212 28.02 -0.15 -14.15
N ARG A 213 26.91 0.46 -13.79
CA ARG A 213 26.17 1.40 -14.64
C ARG A 213 26.87 2.75 -14.74
N TRP A 214 27.38 3.29 -13.61
CA TRP A 214 27.83 4.67 -13.53
C TRP A 214 29.31 4.88 -13.74
N VAL A 215 30.18 3.95 -13.32
CA VAL A 215 31.63 4.06 -13.49
C VAL A 215 32.04 4.37 -14.93
N PRO A 216 31.48 3.74 -15.97
CA PRO A 216 31.85 4.06 -17.35
C PRO A 216 31.34 5.41 -17.87
N THR A 217 30.49 6.11 -17.13
CA THR A 217 29.82 7.33 -17.62
C THR A 217 30.56 8.62 -17.28
N ALA A 218 31.48 8.59 -16.31
CA ALA A 218 32.17 9.77 -15.82
C ALA A 218 33.56 9.43 -15.25
N GLU A 219 34.59 10.24 -15.63
CA GLU A 219 35.93 10.11 -15.11
C GLU A 219 36.04 10.66 -13.68
N ARG A 220 35.62 9.85 -12.70
CA ARG A 220 35.64 10.18 -11.26
C ARG A 220 36.51 9.18 -10.51
N ALA A 221 36.98 9.57 -9.34
CA ALA A 221 37.61 8.65 -8.40
C ALA A 221 36.55 7.89 -7.63
N TRP A 222 36.11 6.76 -8.18
CA TRP A 222 35.05 5.92 -7.59
C TRP A 222 35.60 5.12 -6.42
N SER A 223 34.81 5.06 -5.34
CA SER A 223 35.09 4.22 -4.18
C SER A 223 33.82 3.47 -3.74
N CYS A 224 34.00 2.26 -3.23
CA CYS A 224 32.94 1.44 -2.70
C CYS A 224 33.31 0.98 -1.28
N ASP A 225 32.43 1.19 -0.33
CA ASP A 225 32.54 0.71 1.05
C ASP A 225 31.26 -0.08 1.41
N THR A 226 31.32 -1.38 1.12
CA THR A 226 30.19 -2.27 1.39
C THR A 226 30.60 -3.33 2.40
N LEU A 227 29.74 -3.54 3.40
CA LEU A 227 29.81 -4.72 4.25
C LEU A 227 28.71 -5.70 3.75
N ALA A 228 29.12 -6.94 3.57
CA ALA A 228 28.21 -8.01 3.16
C ALA A 228 26.96 -8.04 4.07
N GLY A 229 25.80 -8.03 3.46
CA GLY A 229 24.55 -8.02 4.21
C GLY A 229 23.37 -8.37 3.33
N VAL A 230 22.31 -8.89 3.97
CA VAL A 230 21.06 -9.25 3.34
C VAL A 230 19.98 -8.27 3.81
N MET A 231 19.19 -7.77 2.86
CA MET A 231 18.05 -6.92 3.13
C MET A 231 16.75 -7.58 2.59
N PHE A 232 15.66 -7.35 3.30
CA PHE A 232 14.32 -7.73 2.84
C PHE A 232 13.55 -6.48 2.46
N GLY A 233 13.38 -6.23 1.17
CA GLY A 233 12.79 -4.98 0.69
C GLY A 233 12.50 -4.99 -0.81
N ASN A 234 12.35 -3.81 -1.39
CA ASN A 234 12.19 -3.64 -2.84
C ASN A 234 13.50 -3.18 -3.47
N GLN A 235 14.27 -4.13 -4.00
CA GLN A 235 15.56 -3.90 -4.64
C GLN A 235 15.47 -2.85 -5.75
N ASP A 236 14.52 -3.00 -6.70
CA ASP A 236 14.38 -2.10 -7.86
C ASP A 236 14.16 -0.64 -7.44
N ARG A 237 13.42 -0.42 -6.36
CA ARG A 237 13.19 0.93 -5.83
C ARG A 237 14.43 1.52 -5.17
N LEU A 238 15.16 0.73 -4.38
CA LEU A 238 16.40 1.20 -3.78
C LEU A 238 17.48 1.47 -4.83
N GLU A 239 17.57 0.63 -5.85
CA GLU A 239 18.44 0.86 -7.01
C GLU A 239 18.07 2.19 -7.69
N ALA A 240 16.79 2.46 -7.95
CA ALA A 240 16.36 3.73 -8.51
C ALA A 240 16.68 4.94 -7.60
N ALA A 241 16.61 4.78 -6.27
CA ALA A 241 17.00 5.82 -5.33
C ALA A 241 18.51 6.09 -5.38
N LEU A 242 19.33 5.02 -5.38
CA LEU A 242 20.78 5.15 -5.53
C LEU A 242 21.16 5.78 -6.87
N ASP A 243 20.52 5.37 -7.97
CA ASP A 243 20.72 5.99 -9.30
C ASP A 243 20.47 7.51 -9.27
N CYS A 244 19.41 7.96 -8.60
CA CYS A 244 19.14 9.39 -8.46
C CYS A 244 20.21 10.11 -7.63
N LEU A 245 20.74 9.49 -6.58
CA LEU A 245 21.81 10.07 -5.76
C LEU A 245 23.15 10.11 -6.51
N VAL A 246 23.49 9.03 -7.21
CA VAL A 246 24.73 8.95 -8.00
C VAL A 246 24.69 9.91 -9.19
N GLU A 247 23.54 10.04 -9.87
CA GLU A 247 23.36 11.04 -10.93
C GLU A 247 23.59 12.45 -10.41
N ASN A 248 23.09 12.78 -9.21
CA ASN A 248 23.36 14.06 -8.58
C ASN A 248 24.87 14.22 -8.28
N ALA A 249 25.53 13.20 -7.73
CA ALA A 249 26.96 13.22 -7.47
C ALA A 249 27.79 13.48 -8.76
N VAL A 250 27.51 12.75 -9.84
CA VAL A 250 28.15 12.95 -11.15
C VAL A 250 27.90 14.35 -11.68
N LYS A 251 26.68 14.86 -11.55
CA LYS A 251 26.28 16.17 -12.05
C LYS A 251 27.00 17.34 -11.35
N PHE A 252 27.23 17.21 -10.04
CA PHE A 252 27.80 18.29 -9.20
C PHE A 252 29.29 18.12 -8.88
N THR A 253 29.94 17.16 -9.52
CA THR A 253 31.40 16.96 -9.50
C THR A 253 31.99 17.26 -10.85
N ASP A 254 33.34 17.44 -10.88
CA ASP A 254 34.11 17.59 -12.09
C ASP A 254 35.08 16.37 -12.26
N ASP A 255 35.75 16.27 -13.40
CA ASP A 255 36.67 15.17 -13.69
C ASP A 255 37.78 15.08 -12.65
N GLY A 256 37.96 13.87 -12.11
CA GLY A 256 38.92 13.60 -11.04
C GLY A 256 38.38 13.76 -9.62
N ASP A 257 37.17 14.33 -9.45
CA ASP A 257 36.51 14.37 -8.14
C ASP A 257 36.15 12.96 -7.64
N ALA A 258 35.98 12.82 -6.33
CA ALA A 258 35.68 11.56 -5.70
C ALA A 258 34.15 11.36 -5.61
N ILE A 259 33.68 10.13 -5.91
CA ILE A 259 32.32 9.66 -5.63
C ILE A 259 32.42 8.32 -4.90
N GLY A 260 31.77 8.21 -3.74
CA GLY A 260 31.73 7.01 -2.93
C GLY A 260 30.33 6.50 -2.71
N ILE A 261 30.15 5.19 -2.81
CA ILE A 261 28.88 4.49 -2.45
C ILE A 261 29.21 3.57 -1.28
N GLY A 262 28.41 3.68 -0.20
CA GLY A 262 28.53 2.82 0.98
C GLY A 262 27.23 2.07 1.24
N ALA A 263 27.35 0.83 1.72
CA ALA A 263 26.24 0.04 2.20
C ALA A 263 26.66 -0.82 3.40
N HIS A 264 25.94 -0.75 4.51
CA HIS A 264 26.18 -1.58 5.68
C HIS A 264 24.90 -1.76 6.50
N ILE A 265 24.95 -2.71 7.41
CA ILE A 265 23.88 -2.94 8.40
C ILE A 265 24.31 -2.32 9.72
N ASP A 266 23.43 -1.51 10.31
CA ASP A 266 23.60 -0.88 11.61
C ASP A 266 22.42 -1.28 12.52
N GLY A 267 22.62 -2.30 13.35
CA GLY A 267 21.54 -2.90 14.12
C GLY A 267 20.45 -3.51 13.24
N ASP A 268 19.23 -3.03 13.36
CA ASP A 268 18.06 -3.47 12.57
C ASP A 268 17.83 -2.61 11.29
N GLU A 269 18.78 -1.73 10.96
CA GLU A 269 18.68 -0.85 9.81
C GLU A 269 19.77 -1.16 8.78
N VAL A 270 19.40 -1.03 7.51
CA VAL A 270 20.32 -0.91 6.39
C VAL A 270 20.62 0.56 6.15
N VAL A 271 21.87 0.89 6.09
CA VAL A 271 22.37 2.23 5.82
C VAL A 271 23.03 2.24 4.44
N LEU A 272 22.45 3.00 3.51
CA LEU A 272 23.02 3.25 2.19
C LEU A 272 23.52 4.70 2.13
N SER A 273 24.68 4.95 1.58
CA SER A 273 25.21 6.31 1.45
C SER A 273 25.80 6.55 0.07
N VAL A 274 25.60 7.76 -0.43
CA VAL A 274 26.34 8.28 -1.61
C VAL A 274 27.01 9.57 -1.18
N SER A 275 28.29 9.66 -1.41
CA SER A 275 29.13 10.84 -1.08
C SER A 275 29.90 11.33 -2.30
N ASP A 276 30.02 12.63 -2.42
CA ASP A 276 30.80 13.30 -3.46
C ASP A 276 31.74 14.37 -2.87
N SER A 277 32.76 14.74 -3.60
CA SER A 277 33.63 15.86 -3.27
C SER A 277 33.33 17.13 -4.08
N GLY A 278 32.11 17.25 -4.60
CA GLY A 278 31.69 18.33 -5.48
C GLY A 278 31.47 19.68 -4.79
N ILE A 279 30.67 20.52 -5.42
CA ILE A 279 30.46 21.92 -5.02
C ILE A 279 29.76 22.07 -3.67
N GLY A 280 29.09 21.04 -3.16
CA GLY A 280 28.30 21.10 -1.92
C GLY A 280 27.02 21.93 -2.02
N ILE A 281 26.24 21.94 -0.93
CA ILE A 281 24.93 22.59 -0.81
C ILE A 281 25.00 23.67 0.29
N PRO A 282 24.51 24.89 0.04
CA PRO A 282 24.39 25.93 1.05
C PRO A 282 23.46 25.50 2.20
N LYS A 283 23.77 25.90 3.44
CA LYS A 283 22.98 25.48 4.64
C LYS A 283 21.54 25.88 4.61
N ASP A 284 21.24 27.02 4.03
CA ASP A 284 19.87 27.56 3.87
C ASP A 284 19.04 26.80 2.85
N GLU A 285 19.67 26.07 1.95
CA GLU A 285 19.01 25.23 0.94
C GLU A 285 18.78 23.78 1.39
N ILE A 286 19.54 23.29 2.40
CA ILE A 286 19.51 21.88 2.85
C ILE A 286 18.09 21.43 3.24
N SER A 287 17.30 22.28 3.90
CA SER A 287 15.95 21.93 4.37
C SER A 287 14.95 21.67 3.24
N GLY A 288 15.18 22.24 2.05
CA GLY A 288 14.28 22.12 0.89
C GLY A 288 14.79 21.19 -0.23
N VAL A 289 15.95 20.55 -0.09
CA VAL A 289 16.52 19.77 -1.21
C VAL A 289 15.67 18.59 -1.66
N PHE A 290 14.80 18.08 -0.79
CA PHE A 290 13.88 17.00 -1.10
C PHE A 290 12.52 17.45 -1.64
N ASP A 291 12.27 18.77 -1.71
CA ASP A 291 11.04 19.32 -2.27
C ASP A 291 10.99 19.11 -3.79
N THR A 292 9.80 18.85 -4.31
CA THR A 292 9.60 18.68 -5.75
C THR A 292 9.92 19.97 -6.50
N PHE A 293 10.65 19.84 -7.62
CA PHE A 293 11.10 20.96 -8.46
C PHE A 293 12.07 21.93 -7.80
N HIS A 294 12.65 21.58 -6.65
CA HIS A 294 13.69 22.36 -6.02
C HIS A 294 14.99 22.25 -6.81
N THR A 295 15.57 23.39 -7.17
CA THR A 295 16.89 23.48 -7.84
C THR A 295 17.72 24.51 -7.08
N GLY A 296 18.90 24.10 -6.59
CA GLY A 296 19.78 24.96 -5.81
C GLY A 296 20.27 26.19 -6.58
N SER A 297 20.54 27.28 -5.88
CA SER A 297 20.99 28.56 -6.45
C SER A 297 22.37 28.49 -7.12
N VAL A 298 23.22 27.64 -6.58
CA VAL A 298 24.63 27.42 -7.09
C VAL A 298 24.62 26.51 -8.35
N ALA A 299 23.52 25.84 -8.61
CA ALA A 299 23.37 24.83 -9.68
C ALA A 299 22.84 25.41 -11.00
N ARG A 300 22.74 26.72 -11.17
CA ARG A 300 22.04 27.35 -12.34
C ARG A 300 22.56 26.85 -13.69
N ASP A 301 23.85 26.62 -13.81
CA ASP A 301 24.47 26.14 -15.06
C ASP A 301 24.41 24.61 -15.21
N ARG A 302 24.13 23.88 -14.13
CA ARG A 302 23.98 22.42 -14.08
C ARG A 302 22.52 22.01 -13.77
N ALA A 303 21.56 22.79 -14.28
CA ALA A 303 20.15 22.65 -13.96
C ALA A 303 19.61 21.24 -14.25
N GLY A 304 18.89 20.70 -13.27
CA GLY A 304 18.12 19.47 -13.37
C GLY A 304 16.63 19.72 -13.18
N SER A 305 15.85 18.65 -13.17
CA SER A 305 14.42 18.71 -13.02
C SER A 305 13.93 19.04 -11.60
N GLY A 306 14.79 18.96 -10.60
CA GLY A 306 14.40 19.05 -9.19
C GLY A 306 13.53 17.90 -8.69
N LEU A 307 13.44 16.79 -9.44
CA LEU A 307 12.63 15.63 -9.06
C LEU A 307 13.42 14.47 -8.48
N GLY A 308 14.74 14.39 -8.72
CA GLY A 308 15.56 13.24 -8.31
C GLY A 308 15.53 13.00 -6.80
N LEU A 309 15.79 14.04 -6.01
CA LEU A 309 15.79 13.90 -4.55
C LEU A 309 14.38 13.71 -3.96
N ALA A 310 13.36 14.29 -4.55
CA ALA A 310 11.97 14.02 -4.17
C ALA A 310 11.59 12.54 -4.42
N ILE A 311 12.08 11.93 -5.51
CA ILE A 311 11.92 10.50 -5.79
C ILE A 311 12.61 9.67 -4.71
N VAL A 312 13.85 10.03 -4.34
CA VAL A 312 14.56 9.35 -3.24
C VAL A 312 13.76 9.39 -1.95
N ALA A 313 13.29 10.57 -1.55
CA ALA A 313 12.48 10.73 -0.34
C ALA A 313 11.20 9.89 -0.38
N ALA A 314 10.48 9.89 -1.51
CA ALA A 314 9.26 9.09 -1.68
C ALA A 314 9.54 7.58 -1.62
N ILE A 315 10.60 7.09 -2.28
CA ILE A 315 11.00 5.68 -2.26
C ILE A 315 11.33 5.24 -0.84
N VAL A 316 12.14 6.03 -0.14
CA VAL A 316 12.60 5.74 1.22
C VAL A 316 11.43 5.74 2.21
N ALA A 317 10.56 6.74 2.13
CA ALA A 317 9.33 6.81 2.95
C ALA A 317 8.40 5.62 2.70
N ALA A 318 8.26 5.15 1.46
CA ALA A 318 7.47 3.97 1.12
C ALA A 318 8.05 2.66 1.68
N GLN A 319 9.31 2.65 2.08
CA GLN A 319 9.98 1.55 2.78
C GLN A 319 10.13 1.81 4.30
N HIS A 320 9.38 2.77 4.84
CA HIS A 320 9.42 3.15 6.26
C HIS A 320 10.81 3.61 6.73
N GLY A 321 11.63 4.11 5.81
CA GLY A 321 12.97 4.61 6.07
C GLY A 321 13.02 6.13 6.21
N SER A 322 14.23 6.65 6.39
CA SER A 322 14.57 8.07 6.41
C SER A 322 15.74 8.38 5.49
N VAL A 323 15.79 9.60 4.98
CA VAL A 323 16.93 10.10 4.19
C VAL A 323 17.47 11.39 4.82
N GLU A 324 18.78 11.47 4.93
CA GLU A 324 19.49 12.61 5.50
C GLU A 324 20.52 13.14 4.52
N VAL A 325 20.86 14.42 4.65
CA VAL A 325 21.90 15.07 3.86
C VAL A 325 22.85 15.83 4.76
N ALA A 326 24.14 15.62 4.56
CA ALA A 326 25.24 16.39 5.16
C ALA A 326 26.07 17.00 4.03
N SER A 327 26.21 18.32 4.00
CA SER A 327 26.93 19.01 2.94
C SER A 327 27.68 20.24 3.45
N VAL A 328 28.81 20.49 2.83
CA VAL A 328 29.61 21.68 3.06
C VAL A 328 30.05 22.26 1.71
N VAL A 329 29.74 23.51 1.47
CA VAL A 329 30.09 24.20 0.21
C VAL A 329 31.60 24.11 -0.04
N GLY A 330 31.97 23.64 -1.24
CA GLY A 330 33.33 23.42 -1.66
C GLY A 330 34.04 22.18 -1.09
N SER A 331 33.32 21.33 -0.34
CA SER A 331 33.83 20.09 0.24
C SER A 331 33.03 18.86 -0.13
N GLY A 332 31.85 19.03 -0.74
CA GLY A 332 30.99 17.97 -1.23
C GLY A 332 29.75 17.71 -0.40
N THR A 333 29.06 16.62 -0.75
CA THR A 333 27.77 16.22 -0.16
C THR A 333 27.77 14.73 0.16
N ARG A 334 27.11 14.36 1.24
CA ARG A 334 26.76 12.98 1.59
C ARG A 334 25.26 12.86 1.82
N PHE A 335 24.63 12.00 1.07
CA PHE A 335 23.28 11.54 1.33
C PHE A 335 23.32 10.19 2.03
N THR A 336 22.47 10.00 3.04
CA THR A 336 22.39 8.76 3.80
C THR A 336 20.93 8.31 3.85
N ILE A 337 20.66 7.11 3.38
CA ILE A 337 19.35 6.44 3.45
C ILE A 337 19.43 5.42 4.58
N ARG A 338 18.43 5.41 5.46
CA ARG A 338 18.25 4.40 6.49
C ARG A 338 16.91 3.72 6.27
N CYS A 339 16.91 2.40 6.13
CA CYS A 339 15.69 1.60 5.98
C CYS A 339 15.74 0.42 6.96
N PRO A 340 14.58 -0.05 7.48
CA PRO A 340 14.54 -1.28 8.25
C PRO A 340 15.14 -2.43 7.43
N ALA A 341 16.04 -3.20 8.01
CA ALA A 341 16.68 -4.35 7.35
C ALA A 341 15.66 -5.44 7.02
N PHE A 342 14.61 -5.54 7.86
CA PHE A 342 13.52 -6.46 7.70
C PHE A 342 12.23 -5.67 7.50
N GLY A 343 11.72 -5.62 6.28
CA GLY A 343 10.42 -5.02 5.99
C GLY A 343 9.28 -5.82 6.65
N PRO A 344 8.13 -5.22 6.98
CA PRO A 344 6.99 -5.94 7.54
C PRO A 344 6.52 -7.02 6.55
N VAL A 345 6.59 -8.27 6.95
CA VAL A 345 6.05 -9.40 6.19
C VAL A 345 4.51 -9.26 6.18
N PRO A 346 3.85 -9.10 5.02
CA PRO A 346 2.40 -8.99 4.98
C PRO A 346 1.75 -10.27 5.50
N GLY A 347 1.06 -10.21 6.64
CA GLY A 347 0.26 -11.31 7.19
C GLY A 347 0.84 -12.03 8.41
N THR A 348 1.96 -11.62 8.94
CA THR A 348 2.45 -12.12 10.24
C THR A 348 2.11 -11.09 11.33
N ASP A 349 1.12 -11.43 12.13
CA ASP A 349 0.92 -10.80 13.44
C ASP A 349 2.20 -11.09 14.26
N LEU A 350 2.97 -10.05 14.60
CA LEU A 350 4.30 -10.15 15.20
C LEU A 350 4.18 -10.66 16.64
N GLY A 351 4.03 -11.97 16.77
CA GLY A 351 4.21 -12.70 18.03
C GLY A 351 5.37 -13.70 18.02
N VAL A 352 6.21 -13.71 16.98
CA VAL A 352 7.35 -14.64 16.87
C VAL A 352 8.64 -13.83 16.89
N ALA A 353 9.34 -13.89 18.03
CA ALA A 353 10.74 -13.50 18.11
C ALA A 353 11.52 -14.35 17.09
N TYR A 354 12.14 -13.71 16.10
CA TYR A 354 13.11 -14.39 15.24
C TYR A 354 14.35 -14.67 16.10
N ASP A 355 14.62 -15.97 16.33
CA ASP A 355 15.91 -16.42 16.82
C ASP A 355 16.98 -15.96 15.81
N THR A 356 17.82 -15.06 16.22
CA THR A 356 19.03 -14.70 15.47
C THR A 356 19.85 -15.96 15.31
N PRO A 357 20.23 -16.38 14.08
CA PRO A 357 21.15 -17.50 13.93
C PRO A 357 22.45 -17.15 14.67
N GLU A 358 22.85 -18.05 15.57
CA GLU A 358 24.06 -17.92 16.35
C GLU A 358 25.26 -17.58 15.44
N THR A 359 26.02 -16.62 15.86
CA THR A 359 27.23 -16.00 15.23
C THR A 359 28.29 -16.98 14.74
N GLY A 360 28.08 -18.28 14.85
CA GLY A 360 29.02 -19.33 14.46
C GLY A 360 28.99 -19.78 12.99
N GLN A 361 27.94 -19.46 12.23
CA GLN A 361 27.86 -19.83 10.80
C GLN A 361 28.28 -18.71 9.84
N ALA A 362 28.24 -17.44 10.28
CA ALA A 362 28.66 -16.32 9.45
C ALA A 362 30.19 -16.26 9.23
N GLU A 363 31.00 -16.72 10.20
CA GLU A 363 32.47 -16.74 10.03
C GLU A 363 32.97 -17.79 9.03
N SER A 364 32.23 -18.84 8.74
CA SER A 364 32.68 -19.85 7.77
C SER A 364 32.39 -19.44 6.31
N LEU A 365 31.48 -18.55 6.06
CA LEU A 365 31.15 -18.01 4.72
C LEU A 365 32.01 -16.83 4.34
N ILE A 366 32.47 -16.05 5.32
CA ILE A 366 33.35 -14.88 5.11
C ILE A 366 34.76 -15.29 4.59
N ASN A 367 35.26 -16.46 4.97
CA ASN A 367 36.55 -16.95 4.52
C ASN A 367 36.56 -17.55 3.11
N HIS A 368 35.43 -17.76 2.48
CA HIS A 368 35.35 -18.32 1.11
C HIS A 368 35.33 -17.24 0.03
N SER A 369 34.70 -16.09 0.30
CA SER A 369 34.60 -14.99 -0.67
C SER A 369 35.84 -14.06 -0.73
N ALA A 370 36.57 -13.93 0.37
CA ALA A 370 37.80 -13.13 0.39
C ALA A 370 38.95 -13.73 -0.45
N GLY A 371 38.89 -15.03 -0.76
CA GLY A 371 39.90 -15.71 -1.56
C GLY A 371 39.76 -15.54 -3.08
N GLU A 372 38.56 -15.22 -3.58
CA GLU A 372 38.30 -15.07 -5.02
C GLU A 372 38.48 -13.62 -5.52
N ALA A 373 38.22 -12.61 -4.69
CA ALA A 373 38.35 -11.21 -5.09
C ALA A 373 39.80 -10.76 -5.35
N VAL A 374 40.78 -11.43 -4.76
CA VAL A 374 42.24 -11.14 -4.99
C VAL A 374 42.75 -11.72 -6.30
N ARG A 375 42.04 -12.63 -6.96
CA ARG A 375 42.46 -13.27 -8.23
C ARG A 375 41.99 -12.56 -9.51
N LEU A 376 41.11 -11.56 -9.41
CA LEU A 376 40.57 -10.84 -10.59
C LEU A 376 41.19 -9.45 -10.80
N LEU A 377 42.13 -9.03 -9.94
CA LEU A 377 42.84 -7.73 -10.05
C LEU A 377 44.37 -7.90 -10.22
N GLY A 378 44.83 -9.07 -10.67
CA GLY A 378 46.23 -9.33 -11.03
C GLY A 378 46.39 -9.60 -12.52
#